data_5bb9d126ebdfe5b0970ad505af53bf77
#
_entry.id   5bb9d126ebdfe5b0970ad505af53bf77
#
_cell.length_a   1.000
_cell.length_b   1.000
_cell.length_c   1.000
_cell.angle_alpha   90.00
_cell.angle_beta   90.00
_cell.angle_gamma   90.00
#
_symmetry.space_group_name_H-M   'P 1'
#
loop_
_entity.id
_entity.type
_entity.pdbx_description
1 polymer ?
#
loop_
_entity_poly.entity_id
_entity_poly.type
_entity_poly.pdbx_seq_one_letter_code
_entity_poly.pdbx_strand_id
1 'polypeptide(L)'
;MKNSNKIICSAGTTINKYNLKTNLKNNNLFVGITYNNFNTKNEYLTILNFDLCNINLNSFDSAFLNLYIKDSKFIHNKPMLVSVCENITSYDDLLITPQLISKTNSYSNPNIKINSYDINKYIKIDITPILISILSNNRKSSLIVKSLNSTLNTIINFDSLYSDNPPFIELINLNETNIDLEFTNFKNSINNKISKLTNIVDLNTVNLNTIKNEFSQTINKVNTDINKSLQNTDDIISEINTITSNLSNDISLINESISMILEQIDILNKELDQISITPIDLDNL
;
A
#
# COMPACT_ATOMS: atom_id res chain seq x y z
N MET A 1 -1.32 -18.91 25.02
CA MET A 1 -0.07 -18.68 24.26
C MET A 1 -0.37 -19.00 22.81
N LYS A 2 -0.16 -18.08 21.88
CA LYS A 2 -0.26 -18.40 20.45
C LYS A 2 0.84 -19.40 20.12
N ASN A 3 0.47 -20.64 19.80
CA ASN A 3 1.43 -21.58 19.25
C ASN A 3 1.67 -21.16 17.79
N SER A 4 2.76 -20.44 17.56
CA SER A 4 3.18 -20.09 16.21
C SER A 4 4.28 -21.05 15.77
N ASN A 5 4.01 -21.81 14.73
CA ASN A 5 5.03 -22.62 14.08
C ASN A 5 5.67 -21.79 12.96
N LYS A 6 7.01 -21.75 12.96
CA LYS A 6 7.77 -21.06 11.93
C LYS A 6 8.32 -22.07 10.93
N ILE A 7 8.10 -21.82 9.64
CA ILE A 7 8.67 -22.57 8.52
C ILE A 7 9.69 -21.66 7.86
N ILE A 8 10.95 -21.96 8.03
CA ILE A 8 12.03 -21.17 7.43
C ILE A 8 12.06 -21.45 5.93
N CYS A 9 12.34 -20.41 5.15
CA CYS A 9 12.54 -20.52 3.71
C CYS A 9 13.71 -21.48 3.41
N SER A 10 13.48 -22.49 2.59
CA SER A 10 14.48 -23.52 2.25
C SER A 10 15.34 -23.13 1.07
N ALA A 11 14.81 -22.36 0.12
CA ALA A 11 15.51 -21.83 -1.03
C ALA A 11 14.91 -20.49 -1.46
N GLY A 12 15.74 -19.58 -1.96
CA GLY A 12 15.29 -18.29 -2.44
C GLY A 12 16.24 -17.74 -3.51
N THR A 13 15.68 -17.10 -4.52
CA THR A 13 16.45 -16.47 -5.59
C THR A 13 15.77 -15.21 -6.09
N THR A 14 16.57 -14.28 -6.58
CA THR A 14 16.07 -13.10 -7.30
C THR A 14 16.26 -13.27 -8.79
N ILE A 15 15.25 -12.96 -9.55
CA ILE A 15 15.25 -13.01 -11.01
C ILE A 15 15.04 -11.60 -11.55
N ASN A 16 15.83 -11.25 -12.57
CA ASN A 16 15.57 -10.09 -13.40
C ASN A 16 14.70 -10.51 -14.59
N LYS A 17 13.49 -10.00 -14.67
CA LYS A 17 12.50 -10.36 -15.69
C LYS A 17 12.98 -10.09 -17.14
N TYR A 18 13.82 -9.08 -17.32
CA TYR A 18 14.32 -8.66 -18.63
C TYR A 18 15.73 -9.17 -18.95
N ASN A 19 16.43 -9.76 -17.98
CA ASN A 19 17.76 -10.30 -18.17
C ASN A 19 17.85 -11.74 -17.65
N LEU A 20 17.63 -12.68 -18.53
CA LEU A 20 17.54 -14.13 -18.26
C LEU A 20 18.82 -14.76 -17.74
N LYS A 21 19.97 -14.11 -17.95
CA LYS A 21 21.29 -14.68 -17.59
C LYS A 21 21.69 -14.45 -16.13
N THR A 22 20.96 -13.64 -15.41
CA THR A 22 21.29 -13.29 -14.02
C THR A 22 20.29 -13.89 -13.05
N ASN A 23 20.40 -15.20 -12.81
CA ASN A 23 19.94 -15.75 -11.55
C ASN A 23 20.91 -15.24 -10.49
N LEU A 24 20.51 -14.22 -9.78
CA LEU A 24 21.31 -13.72 -8.66
C LEU A 24 21.16 -14.71 -7.50
N LYS A 25 21.99 -15.77 -7.51
CA LYS A 25 22.25 -16.63 -6.34
C LYS A 25 22.96 -15.79 -5.28
N ASN A 26 22.35 -14.70 -4.89
CA ASN A 26 22.96 -13.74 -3.99
C ASN A 26 22.33 -13.85 -2.62
N ASN A 27 23.13 -13.53 -1.64
CA ASN A 27 22.74 -13.40 -0.24
C ASN A 27 21.68 -12.30 0.02
N ASN A 28 21.09 -11.72 -1.02
CA ASN A 28 20.07 -10.69 -0.93
C ASN A 28 18.91 -11.00 -1.88
N LEU A 29 17.71 -10.68 -1.43
CA LEU A 29 16.46 -10.93 -2.17
C LEU A 29 15.86 -9.58 -2.59
N PHE A 30 15.90 -9.30 -3.89
CA PHE A 30 15.45 -8.02 -4.44
C PHE A 30 14.05 -8.07 -5.03
N VAL A 31 13.28 -7.02 -4.76
CA VAL A 31 11.97 -6.78 -5.38
C VAL A 31 11.89 -5.33 -5.80
N GLY A 32 11.49 -5.08 -7.03
CA GLY A 32 11.31 -3.71 -7.52
C GLY A 32 11.82 -3.50 -8.94
N ILE A 33 11.96 -2.23 -9.29
CA ILE A 33 12.35 -1.81 -10.61
C ILE A 33 13.50 -0.82 -10.49
N THR A 34 14.51 -1.01 -11.34
CA THR A 34 15.61 -0.06 -11.52
C THR A 34 15.81 0.24 -12.99
N TYR A 35 16.33 1.41 -13.28
CA TYR A 35 16.77 1.79 -14.61
C TYR A 35 18.30 1.96 -14.57
N ASN A 36 18.97 1.38 -15.55
CA ASN A 36 20.41 1.59 -15.69
C ASN A 36 20.72 2.93 -16.41
N ASN A 37 21.99 3.25 -16.57
CA ASN A 37 22.45 4.49 -17.24
C ASN A 37 22.01 4.59 -18.71
N PHE A 38 21.57 3.50 -19.33
CA PHE A 38 21.02 3.43 -20.69
C PHE A 38 19.48 3.41 -20.71
N ASN A 39 18.81 3.81 -19.64
CA ASN A 39 17.38 3.72 -19.45
C ASN A 39 16.77 2.30 -19.67
N THR A 40 17.60 1.27 -19.58
CA THR A 40 17.10 -0.10 -19.65
C THR A 40 16.43 -0.47 -18.33
N LYS A 41 15.20 -0.90 -18.42
CA LYS A 41 14.40 -1.34 -17.28
C LYS A 41 14.89 -2.69 -16.78
N ASN A 42 15.15 -2.80 -15.50
CA ASN A 42 15.37 -4.05 -14.79
C ASN A 42 14.24 -4.22 -13.77
N GLU A 43 13.51 -5.32 -13.84
CA GLU A 43 12.44 -5.67 -12.92
C GLU A 43 12.85 -6.92 -12.15
N TYR A 44 13.03 -6.74 -10.86
CA TYR A 44 13.44 -7.81 -9.95
C TYR A 44 12.22 -8.37 -9.22
N LEU A 45 12.14 -9.67 -9.19
CA LEU A 45 11.20 -10.41 -8.37
C LEU A 45 11.94 -11.51 -7.62
N THR A 46 11.45 -11.85 -6.46
CA THR A 46 12.03 -12.88 -5.60
C THR A 46 11.14 -14.10 -5.59
N ILE A 47 11.74 -15.28 -5.76
CA ILE A 47 11.07 -16.56 -5.59
C ILE A 47 11.56 -17.18 -4.29
N LEU A 48 10.62 -17.64 -3.47
CA LEU A 48 10.86 -18.26 -2.17
C LEU A 48 10.24 -19.65 -2.15
N ASN A 49 11.03 -20.63 -1.74
CA ASN A 49 10.58 -22.00 -1.56
C ASN A 49 10.54 -22.37 -0.08
N PHE A 50 9.50 -23.09 0.32
CA PHE A 50 9.28 -23.55 1.68
C PHE A 50 8.97 -25.03 1.66
N ASP A 51 9.51 -25.76 2.62
CA ASP A 51 9.14 -27.16 2.81
C ASP A 51 7.79 -27.24 3.53
N LEU A 52 6.76 -27.56 2.77
CA LEU A 52 5.37 -27.66 3.25
C LEU A 52 4.89 -29.11 3.43
N CYS A 53 5.77 -30.11 3.24
CA CYS A 53 5.39 -31.53 3.19
C CYS A 53 4.67 -32.01 4.44
N ASN A 54 4.97 -31.41 5.60
CA ASN A 54 4.44 -31.84 6.90
C ASN A 54 3.32 -30.92 7.41
N ILE A 55 2.80 -30.02 6.57
CA ILE A 55 1.77 -29.07 6.97
C ILE A 55 0.40 -29.62 6.61
N ASN A 56 -0.46 -29.73 7.63
CA ASN A 56 -1.86 -30.10 7.43
C ASN A 56 -2.73 -28.83 7.37
N LEU A 57 -3.73 -28.82 6.49
CA LEU A 57 -4.70 -27.72 6.38
C LEU A 57 -5.39 -27.38 7.71
N ASN A 58 -5.62 -28.40 8.55
CA ASN A 58 -6.27 -28.22 9.85
C ASN A 58 -5.29 -27.79 10.97
N SER A 59 -4.02 -27.58 10.66
CA SER A 59 -3.01 -27.25 11.67
C SER A 59 -2.81 -25.75 11.88
N PHE A 60 -3.50 -24.92 11.13
CA PHE A 60 -3.42 -23.46 11.26
C PHE A 60 -4.71 -22.77 10.78
N ASP A 61 -4.99 -21.61 11.35
CA ASP A 61 -6.10 -20.74 10.96
C ASP A 61 -5.62 -19.59 10.09
N SER A 62 -4.37 -19.19 10.27
CA SER A 62 -3.76 -18.09 9.50
C SER A 62 -2.30 -18.38 9.21
N ALA A 63 -1.84 -17.93 8.05
CA ALA A 63 -0.47 -18.06 7.59
C ALA A 63 0.07 -16.71 7.11
N PHE A 64 1.23 -16.32 7.59
CA PHE A 64 1.85 -15.04 7.27
C PHE A 64 3.27 -15.24 6.75
N LEU A 65 3.56 -14.65 5.60
CA LEU A 65 4.92 -14.52 5.10
C LEU A 65 5.59 -13.33 5.79
N ASN A 66 6.72 -13.59 6.44
CA ASN A 66 7.52 -12.58 7.12
C ASN A 66 8.81 -12.37 6.32
N LEU A 67 9.06 -11.11 5.92
CA LEU A 67 10.23 -10.68 5.16
C LEU A 67 10.89 -9.52 5.89
N TYR A 68 12.20 -9.63 6.20
CA TYR A 68 12.95 -8.55 6.82
C TYR A 68 13.50 -7.60 5.77
N ILE A 69 13.19 -6.32 5.88
CA ILE A 69 13.70 -5.29 4.98
C ILE A 69 15.06 -4.85 5.47
N LYS A 70 16.10 -5.23 4.77
CA LYS A 70 17.48 -4.87 5.09
C LYS A 70 17.81 -3.45 4.68
N ASP A 71 17.48 -3.12 3.45
CA ASP A 71 17.61 -1.77 2.91
C ASP A 71 16.60 -1.53 1.77
N SER A 72 16.50 -0.30 1.32
CA SER A 72 15.65 0.05 0.20
C SER A 72 16.10 1.36 -0.44
N LYS A 73 15.89 1.46 -1.74
CA LYS A 73 16.08 2.69 -2.49
C LYS A 73 14.73 3.17 -3.02
N PHE A 74 14.17 4.19 -2.37
CA PHE A 74 12.96 4.85 -2.79
C PHE A 74 13.28 6.13 -3.55
N ILE A 75 12.77 6.26 -4.77
CA ILE A 75 12.81 7.52 -5.49
C ILE A 75 11.48 8.24 -5.24
N HIS A 76 11.55 9.51 -4.88
CA HIS A 76 10.41 10.38 -4.58
C HIS A 76 9.59 10.01 -3.34
N ASN A 77 10.14 9.28 -2.37
CA ASN A 77 9.46 8.88 -1.12
C ASN A 77 8.07 8.23 -1.32
N LYS A 78 7.81 7.71 -2.51
CA LYS A 78 6.55 7.02 -2.80
C LYS A 78 6.62 5.58 -2.28
N PRO A 79 5.60 5.11 -1.58
CA PRO A 79 5.56 3.74 -1.11
C PRO A 79 5.49 2.76 -2.28
N MET A 80 6.10 1.59 -2.10
CA MET A 80 6.02 0.50 -3.04
C MET A 80 4.92 -0.48 -2.63
N LEU A 81 4.08 -0.87 -3.58
CA LEU A 81 3.15 -1.97 -3.40
C LEU A 81 3.85 -3.27 -3.78
N VAL A 82 3.94 -4.18 -2.83
CA VAL A 82 4.47 -5.53 -3.00
C VAL A 82 3.34 -6.52 -2.92
N SER A 83 3.32 -7.46 -3.84
CA SER A 83 2.35 -8.56 -3.89
C SER A 83 3.05 -9.90 -3.80
N VAL A 84 2.37 -10.86 -3.18
CA VAL A 84 2.78 -12.26 -3.14
C VAL A 84 1.82 -13.07 -3.99
N CYS A 85 2.32 -14.00 -4.78
CA CYS A 85 1.52 -14.93 -5.56
C CYS A 85 2.12 -16.33 -5.56
N GLU A 86 1.28 -17.32 -5.81
CA GLU A 86 1.71 -18.70 -6.01
C GLU A 86 2.45 -18.82 -7.34
N ASN A 87 3.58 -19.50 -7.34
CA ASN A 87 4.26 -19.98 -8.55
C ASN A 87 3.90 -21.44 -8.76
N ILE A 88 3.12 -21.73 -9.78
CA ILE A 88 2.60 -23.08 -10.07
C ILE A 88 3.69 -23.99 -10.66
N THR A 89 4.79 -23.42 -11.12
CA THR A 89 5.91 -24.21 -11.65
C THR A 89 6.76 -24.73 -10.49
N SER A 90 7.18 -26.00 -10.58
CA SER A 90 8.11 -26.56 -9.60
C SER A 90 9.37 -25.70 -9.52
N TYR A 91 9.81 -25.41 -8.30
CA TYR A 91 11.07 -24.75 -8.07
C TYR A 91 12.20 -25.74 -8.44
N ASP A 92 12.84 -25.50 -9.55
CA ASP A 92 14.10 -26.14 -9.90
C ASP A 92 15.14 -25.03 -10.04
N ASP A 93 16.10 -25.00 -9.13
CA ASP A 93 17.16 -23.98 -9.02
C ASP A 93 17.93 -23.73 -10.33
N LEU A 94 17.97 -24.72 -11.18
CA LEU A 94 18.76 -24.69 -12.42
C LEU A 94 17.95 -24.21 -13.64
N LEU A 95 16.61 -24.25 -13.58
CA LEU A 95 15.74 -24.07 -14.73
C LEU A 95 14.75 -22.91 -14.61
N ILE A 96 14.85 -22.08 -13.56
CA ILE A 96 13.94 -20.96 -13.42
C ILE A 96 14.22 -19.94 -14.52
N THR A 97 13.32 -19.91 -15.50
CA THR A 97 13.31 -18.88 -16.54
C THR A 97 12.13 -17.93 -16.32
N PRO A 98 12.23 -16.66 -16.69
CA PRO A 98 11.11 -15.71 -16.61
C PRO A 98 9.85 -16.16 -17.35
N GLN A 99 9.96 -17.02 -18.36
CA GLN A 99 8.84 -17.60 -19.07
C GLN A 99 8.00 -18.55 -18.21
N LEU A 100 8.61 -19.19 -17.21
CA LEU A 100 7.92 -20.04 -16.22
C LEU A 100 7.13 -19.23 -15.19
N ILE A 101 7.48 -17.96 -14.98
CA ILE A 101 6.81 -17.07 -14.04
C ILE A 101 5.46 -16.55 -14.57
N SER A 102 5.17 -16.75 -15.86
CA SER A 102 3.94 -16.27 -16.49
C SER A 102 2.67 -17.01 -16.04
N LYS A 103 2.80 -18.14 -15.36
CA LYS A 103 1.69 -18.93 -14.83
C LYS A 103 1.48 -18.67 -13.34
N THR A 104 1.11 -17.46 -12.99
CA THR A 104 0.65 -17.16 -11.62
C THR A 104 -0.86 -17.30 -11.56
N ASN A 105 -1.38 -18.01 -10.55
CA ASN A 105 -2.81 -17.99 -10.27
C ASN A 105 -3.26 -16.58 -9.93
N SER A 106 -4.33 -16.11 -10.58
CA SER A 106 -4.92 -14.79 -10.41
C SER A 106 -5.96 -14.73 -9.30
N TYR A 107 -5.74 -15.46 -8.19
CA TYR A 107 -6.50 -15.18 -6.97
C TYR A 107 -6.17 -13.78 -6.48
N SER A 108 -7.04 -13.18 -5.67
CA SER A 108 -6.77 -11.89 -5.02
C SER A 108 -5.45 -11.97 -4.27
N ASN A 109 -4.37 -11.60 -4.97
CA ASN A 109 -3.04 -11.71 -4.41
C ASN A 109 -2.90 -10.74 -3.24
N PRO A 110 -2.49 -11.20 -2.06
CA PRO A 110 -2.23 -10.33 -0.94
C PRO A 110 -1.16 -9.31 -1.33
N ASN A 111 -1.40 -8.08 -0.94
CA ASN A 111 -0.46 -7.00 -1.18
C ASN A 111 -0.22 -6.19 0.09
N ILE A 112 0.96 -5.59 0.18
CA ILE A 112 1.34 -4.71 1.26
C ILE A 112 2.01 -3.47 0.70
N LYS A 113 1.78 -2.35 1.37
CA LYS A 113 2.41 -1.07 1.08
C LYS A 113 3.64 -0.92 1.96
N ILE A 114 4.81 -0.80 1.33
CA ILE A 114 6.11 -0.65 2.01
C ILE A 114 6.58 0.79 1.84
N ASN A 115 7.00 1.39 2.93
CA ASN A 115 7.49 2.77 3.00
C ASN A 115 8.96 2.79 3.41
N SER A 116 9.61 3.94 3.28
CA SER A 116 11.02 4.12 3.64
C SER A 116 11.32 3.92 5.14
N TYR A 117 10.32 4.05 6.01
CA TYR A 117 10.47 3.85 7.46
C TYR A 117 10.30 2.38 7.90
N ASP A 118 10.03 1.47 6.96
CA ASP A 118 9.89 0.03 7.24
C ASP A 118 11.24 -0.72 7.18
N ILE A 119 12.33 0.00 6.91
CA ILE A 119 13.70 -0.55 6.93
C ILE A 119 14.04 -1.05 8.34
N ASN A 120 14.82 -2.14 8.39
CA ASN A 120 15.21 -2.86 9.62
C ASN A 120 14.02 -3.43 10.40
N LYS A 121 12.96 -3.83 9.69
CA LYS A 121 11.78 -4.47 10.28
C LYS A 121 11.31 -5.64 9.44
N TYR A 122 10.63 -6.57 10.09
CA TYR A 122 9.83 -7.55 9.39
C TYR A 122 8.52 -6.92 8.90
N ILE A 123 8.21 -7.14 7.63
CA ILE A 123 6.86 -6.97 7.11
C ILE A 123 6.15 -8.31 7.18
N LYS A 124 4.85 -8.27 7.43
CA LYS A 124 4.00 -9.46 7.59
C LYS A 124 2.89 -9.42 6.55
N ILE A 125 2.85 -10.41 5.67
CA ILE A 125 1.89 -10.49 4.56
C ILE A 125 1.01 -11.71 4.80
N ASP A 126 -0.29 -11.52 4.85
CA ASP A 126 -1.25 -12.63 4.98
C ASP A 126 -1.27 -13.44 3.67
N ILE A 127 -0.77 -14.66 3.73
CA ILE A 127 -0.75 -15.61 2.61
C ILE A 127 -1.68 -16.80 2.84
N THR A 128 -2.57 -16.72 3.81
CA THR A 128 -3.49 -17.81 4.17
C THR A 128 -4.21 -18.39 2.95
N PRO A 129 -4.83 -17.58 2.06
CA PRO A 129 -5.53 -18.12 0.90
C PRO A 129 -4.58 -18.84 -0.09
N ILE A 130 -3.35 -18.33 -0.24
CA ILE A 130 -2.35 -18.95 -1.12
C ILE A 130 -1.91 -20.30 -0.54
N LEU A 131 -1.59 -20.33 0.75
CA LEU A 131 -1.13 -21.56 1.41
C LEU A 131 -2.21 -22.63 1.39
N ILE A 132 -3.47 -22.27 1.66
CA ILE A 132 -4.61 -23.18 1.53
C ILE A 132 -4.69 -23.76 0.11
N SER A 133 -4.56 -22.90 -0.92
CA SER A 133 -4.58 -23.34 -2.32
C SER A 133 -3.45 -24.33 -2.63
N ILE A 134 -2.23 -24.06 -2.17
CA ILE A 134 -1.08 -24.94 -2.37
C ILE A 134 -1.31 -26.31 -1.75
N LEU A 135 -1.71 -26.33 -0.47
CA LEU A 135 -1.91 -27.56 0.28
C LEU A 135 -3.11 -28.37 -0.21
N SER A 136 -4.22 -27.72 -0.55
CA SER A 136 -5.43 -28.38 -1.08
C SER A 136 -5.18 -29.06 -2.41
N ASN A 137 -4.28 -28.51 -3.22
CA ASN A 137 -3.95 -29.08 -4.54
C ASN A 137 -2.75 -30.03 -4.50
N ASN A 138 -2.16 -30.26 -3.32
CA ASN A 138 -0.96 -31.08 -3.10
C ASN A 138 0.17 -30.76 -4.11
N ARG A 139 0.40 -29.46 -4.34
CA ARG A 139 1.37 -28.97 -5.33
C ARG A 139 2.70 -28.65 -4.65
N LYS A 140 3.78 -28.99 -5.35
CA LYS A 140 5.08 -28.39 -5.08
C LYS A 140 5.11 -27.03 -5.73
N SER A 141 4.80 -25.98 -4.97
CA SER A 141 4.80 -24.62 -5.46
C SER A 141 5.68 -23.73 -4.59
N SER A 142 6.14 -22.64 -5.18
CA SER A 142 6.91 -21.60 -4.48
C SER A 142 6.11 -20.31 -4.43
N LEU A 143 6.56 -19.35 -3.63
CA LEU A 143 5.98 -18.02 -3.58
C LEU A 143 6.79 -17.05 -4.41
N ILE A 144 6.11 -16.21 -5.18
CA ILE A 144 6.73 -15.09 -5.89
C ILE A 144 6.37 -13.80 -5.18
N VAL A 145 7.39 -13.03 -4.83
CA VAL A 145 7.27 -11.67 -4.30
C VAL A 145 7.64 -10.70 -5.40
N LYS A 146 6.71 -9.81 -5.76
CA LYS A 146 6.87 -8.87 -6.88
C LYS A 146 6.33 -7.49 -6.56
N SER A 147 6.85 -6.47 -7.25
CA SER A 147 6.28 -5.12 -7.21
C SER A 147 5.03 -5.04 -8.10
N LEU A 148 4.00 -4.35 -7.63
CA LEU A 148 2.84 -3.95 -8.45
C LEU A 148 3.04 -2.59 -9.11
N ASN A 149 4.02 -1.80 -8.68
CA ASN A 149 4.31 -0.49 -9.23
C ASN A 149 5.26 -0.64 -10.43
N SER A 150 4.71 -0.68 -11.64
CA SER A 150 5.48 -0.92 -12.87
C SER A 150 6.36 0.24 -13.32
N THR A 151 6.20 1.42 -12.75
CA THR A 151 6.86 2.67 -13.19
C THR A 151 7.77 3.31 -12.13
N LEU A 152 7.72 2.86 -10.89
CA LEU A 152 8.53 3.43 -9.81
C LEU A 152 9.95 2.83 -9.86
N ASN A 153 10.95 3.70 -10.03
CA ASN A 153 12.35 3.31 -9.85
C ASN A 153 12.64 3.13 -8.35
N THR A 154 12.18 2.01 -7.83
CA THR A 154 12.26 1.67 -6.40
C THR A 154 12.64 0.21 -6.28
N ILE A 155 13.60 -0.09 -5.43
CA ILE A 155 14.03 -1.45 -5.12
C ILE A 155 14.07 -1.64 -3.61
N ILE A 156 13.60 -2.78 -3.16
CA ILE A 156 13.68 -3.24 -1.79
C ILE A 156 14.58 -4.46 -1.75
N ASN A 157 15.47 -4.48 -0.78
CA ASN A 157 16.37 -5.59 -0.48
C ASN A 157 15.88 -6.26 0.81
N PHE A 158 15.41 -7.49 0.69
CA PHE A 158 15.08 -8.32 1.83
C PHE A 158 16.30 -9.16 2.23
N ASP A 159 16.40 -9.46 3.51
CA ASP A 159 17.43 -10.37 4.00
C ASP A 159 17.27 -11.77 3.38
N SER A 160 18.40 -12.44 3.21
CA SER A 160 18.46 -13.75 2.57
C SER A 160 18.28 -14.90 3.58
N LEU A 161 18.26 -16.10 3.03
CA LEU A 161 18.22 -17.35 3.79
C LEU A 161 19.37 -17.53 4.79
N TYR A 162 20.52 -16.94 4.47
CA TYR A 162 21.78 -17.10 5.22
C TYR A 162 22.08 -15.91 6.12
N SER A 163 21.11 -15.02 6.29
CA SER A 163 21.20 -13.86 7.18
C SER A 163 20.63 -14.17 8.56
N ASP A 164 20.81 -13.24 9.48
CA ASP A 164 20.25 -13.33 10.84
C ASP A 164 18.71 -13.24 10.85
N ASN A 165 18.12 -12.72 9.75
CA ASN A 165 16.70 -12.49 9.62
C ASN A 165 16.10 -13.16 8.36
N PRO A 166 16.16 -14.49 8.25
CA PRO A 166 15.70 -15.19 7.07
C PRO A 166 14.19 -15.05 6.87
N PRO A 167 13.70 -15.12 5.62
CA PRO A 167 12.29 -15.23 5.33
C PRO A 167 11.68 -16.47 6.00
N PHE A 168 10.48 -16.33 6.54
CA PHE A 168 9.75 -17.46 7.12
C PHE A 168 8.25 -17.30 6.98
N ILE A 169 7.55 -18.42 6.96
CA ILE A 169 6.10 -18.48 7.11
C ILE A 169 5.80 -18.73 8.60
N GLU A 170 4.96 -17.89 9.17
CA GLU A 170 4.42 -18.06 10.50
C GLU A 170 3.00 -18.64 10.39
N LEU A 171 2.80 -19.83 10.92
CA LEU A 171 1.48 -20.45 11.04
C LEU A 171 0.91 -20.14 12.42
N ILE A 172 -0.30 -19.66 12.46
CA ILE A 172 -1.01 -19.37 13.71
C ILE A 172 -2.18 -20.35 13.82
N ASN A 173 -2.20 -21.08 14.92
CA ASN A 173 -3.34 -21.89 15.31
C ASN A 173 -4.01 -21.21 16.52
N LEU A 174 -5.27 -20.88 16.38
CA LEU A 174 -6.11 -20.35 17.44
C LEU A 174 -6.74 -21.54 18.15
N ASN A 175 -6.08 -22.06 19.18
CA ASN A 175 -6.71 -23.09 20.00
C ASN A 175 -8.06 -22.57 20.54
N GLU A 176 -9.10 -23.40 20.57
CA GLU A 176 -10.47 -23.03 21.00
C GLU A 176 -10.49 -22.28 22.35
N THR A 177 -9.63 -22.65 23.29
CA THR A 177 -9.50 -21.95 24.60
C THR A 177 -8.99 -20.53 24.52
N ASN A 178 -8.27 -20.15 23.45
CA ASN A 178 -7.79 -18.78 23.20
C ASN A 178 -8.80 -17.97 22.39
N ILE A 179 -9.64 -18.63 21.60
CA ILE A 179 -10.66 -17.95 20.79
C ILE A 179 -11.65 -17.22 21.71
N ASP A 180 -12.12 -17.89 22.77
CA ASP A 180 -13.06 -17.27 23.72
C ASP A 180 -12.44 -16.06 24.43
N LEU A 181 -11.18 -16.15 24.83
CA LEU A 181 -10.48 -15.02 25.47
C LEU A 181 -10.20 -13.89 24.47
N GLU A 182 -9.73 -14.21 23.27
CA GLU A 182 -9.48 -13.21 22.21
C GLU A 182 -10.80 -12.58 21.74
N PHE A 183 -11.86 -13.39 21.60
CA PHE A 183 -13.19 -12.89 21.29
C PHE A 183 -13.75 -11.99 22.39
N THR A 184 -13.57 -12.37 23.66
CA THR A 184 -13.96 -11.54 24.80
C THR A 184 -13.17 -10.22 24.81
N ASN A 185 -11.86 -10.26 24.59
CA ASN A 185 -11.02 -9.08 24.51
C ASN A 185 -11.40 -8.19 23.31
N PHE A 186 -11.67 -8.79 22.16
CA PHE A 186 -12.17 -8.08 20.97
C PHE A 186 -13.53 -7.43 21.25
N LYS A 187 -14.47 -8.18 21.83
CA LYS A 187 -15.79 -7.66 22.24
C LYS A 187 -15.66 -6.49 23.20
N ASN A 188 -14.80 -6.60 24.20
CA ASN A 188 -14.54 -5.51 25.14
C ASN A 188 -13.91 -4.30 24.46
N SER A 189 -12.97 -4.51 23.53
CA SER A 189 -12.36 -3.45 22.73
C SER A 189 -13.40 -2.74 21.84
N ILE A 190 -14.29 -3.50 21.20
CA ILE A 190 -15.38 -2.94 20.40
C ILE A 190 -16.34 -2.15 21.29
N ASN A 191 -16.77 -2.72 22.40
CA ASN A 191 -17.68 -2.03 23.35
C ASN A 191 -17.07 -0.72 23.85
N ASN A 192 -15.77 -0.70 24.18
CA ASN A 192 -15.06 0.49 24.57
C ASN A 192 -15.01 1.54 23.45
N LYS A 193 -14.82 1.11 22.19
CA LYS A 193 -14.86 2.01 21.02
C LYS A 193 -16.27 2.54 20.79
N ILE A 194 -17.29 1.69 20.90
CA ILE A 194 -18.70 2.09 20.80
C ILE A 194 -19.02 3.13 21.86
N SER A 195 -18.67 2.89 23.13
CA SER A 195 -18.90 3.84 24.22
C SER A 195 -18.22 5.19 23.97
N LYS A 196 -16.97 5.17 23.47
CA LYS A 196 -16.27 6.40 23.07
C LYS A 196 -16.97 7.12 21.93
N LEU A 197 -17.43 6.39 20.92
CA LEU A 197 -18.17 6.95 19.79
C LEU A 197 -19.52 7.52 20.26
N THR A 198 -20.23 6.81 21.15
CA THR A 198 -21.49 7.30 21.73
C THR A 198 -21.25 8.64 22.46
N ASN A 199 -20.23 8.71 23.31
CA ASN A 199 -19.88 9.95 24.02
C ASN A 199 -19.54 11.11 23.05
N ILE A 200 -18.84 10.80 21.93
CA ILE A 200 -18.53 11.80 20.90
C ILE A 200 -19.81 12.25 20.19
N VAL A 201 -20.71 11.31 19.87
CA VAL A 201 -22.01 11.63 19.25
C VAL A 201 -22.86 12.49 20.19
N ASP A 202 -22.91 12.14 21.48
CA ASP A 202 -23.66 12.90 22.47
C ASP A 202 -23.08 14.32 22.61
N LEU A 203 -21.75 14.44 22.72
CA LEU A 203 -21.08 15.73 22.76
C LEU A 203 -21.34 16.56 21.50
N ASN A 204 -21.27 15.94 20.34
CA ASN A 204 -21.57 16.60 19.07
C ASN A 204 -23.04 17.02 18.99
N THR A 205 -23.95 16.21 19.53
CA THR A 205 -25.37 16.54 19.59
C THR A 205 -25.61 17.77 20.49
N VAL A 206 -24.94 17.83 21.64
CA VAL A 206 -24.98 19.02 22.53
C VAL A 206 -24.43 20.24 21.80
N ASN A 207 -23.26 20.10 21.18
CA ASN A 207 -22.64 21.18 20.41
C ASN A 207 -23.52 21.67 19.26
N LEU A 208 -24.15 20.74 18.52
CA LEU A 208 -25.08 21.10 17.45
C LEU A 208 -26.30 21.84 17.99
N ASN A 209 -26.85 21.43 19.12
CA ASN A 209 -27.95 22.12 19.76
C ASN A 209 -27.55 23.52 20.24
N THR A 210 -26.36 23.66 20.79
CA THR A 210 -25.80 24.96 21.18
C THR A 210 -25.65 25.86 19.95
N ILE A 211 -25.02 25.37 18.90
CA ILE A 211 -24.86 26.10 17.62
C ILE A 211 -26.23 26.47 17.03
N LYS A 212 -27.19 25.52 17.04
CA LYS A 212 -28.55 25.79 16.58
C LYS A 212 -29.21 26.91 17.37
N ASN A 213 -29.05 26.91 18.70
CA ASN A 213 -29.63 27.95 19.56
C ASN A 213 -28.94 29.30 19.33
N GLU A 214 -27.61 29.32 19.24
CA GLU A 214 -26.84 30.52 18.95
C GLU A 214 -27.19 31.08 17.57
N PHE A 215 -27.33 30.19 16.58
CA PHE A 215 -27.74 30.55 15.22
C PHE A 215 -29.16 31.12 15.21
N SER A 216 -30.10 30.48 15.96
CA SER A 216 -31.47 30.95 16.09
C SER A 216 -31.50 32.33 16.79
N GLN A 217 -30.72 32.55 17.81
CA GLN A 217 -30.60 33.87 18.46
C GLN A 217 -30.01 34.89 17.49
N THR A 218 -29.00 34.50 16.73
CA THR A 218 -28.39 35.37 15.72
C THR A 218 -29.38 35.73 14.63
N ILE A 219 -30.13 34.75 14.12
CA ILE A 219 -31.21 35.00 13.14
C ILE A 219 -32.27 35.95 13.70
N ASN A 220 -32.70 35.72 14.94
CA ASN A 220 -33.69 36.59 15.56
C ASN A 220 -33.16 38.04 15.74
N LYS A 221 -31.88 38.18 16.13
CA LYS A 221 -31.23 39.47 16.20
C LYS A 221 -31.14 40.14 14.82
N VAL A 222 -30.68 39.37 13.80
CA VAL A 222 -30.60 39.86 12.40
C VAL A 222 -31.99 40.29 11.92
N ASN A 223 -33.02 39.46 12.18
CA ASN A 223 -34.38 39.80 11.79
C ASN A 223 -34.89 41.05 12.52
N THR A 224 -34.54 41.22 13.81
CA THR A 224 -34.86 42.43 14.57
C THR A 224 -34.14 43.64 14.01
N ASP A 225 -32.85 43.48 13.67
CA ASP A 225 -32.05 44.54 13.08
C ASP A 225 -32.50 44.90 11.65
N ILE A 226 -32.91 43.88 10.84
CA ILE A 226 -33.55 44.11 9.55
C ILE A 226 -34.89 44.87 9.71
N ASN A 227 -35.74 44.44 10.65
CA ASN A 227 -37.00 45.11 10.90
C ASN A 227 -36.82 46.55 11.43
N LYS A 228 -35.70 46.81 12.13
CA LYS A 228 -35.30 48.19 12.54
C LYS A 228 -34.71 48.99 11.39
N SER A 229 -34.11 48.28 10.43
CA SER A 229 -33.43 48.93 9.30
C SER A 229 -34.20 48.74 7.98
N LEU A 230 -35.53 48.77 8.00
CA LEU A 230 -36.33 48.74 6.77
C LEU A 230 -35.93 49.83 5.75
N GLN A 231 -35.10 50.81 6.18
CA GLN A 231 -34.51 51.84 5.35
C GLN A 231 -33.14 51.47 4.77
N ASN A 232 -32.45 50.39 5.29
CA ASN A 232 -31.10 49.97 4.85
C ASN A 232 -31.05 48.56 4.23
N THR A 233 -32.19 48.04 3.80
CA THR A 233 -32.29 46.67 3.18
C THR A 233 -31.43 46.55 1.91
N ASP A 234 -31.33 47.62 1.16
CA ASP A 234 -30.58 47.64 -0.09
C ASP A 234 -29.06 47.57 0.13
N ASP A 235 -28.58 48.13 1.26
CA ASP A 235 -27.13 48.10 1.58
C ASP A 235 -26.69 46.70 1.97
N ILE A 236 -27.50 45.98 2.74
CA ILE A 236 -27.15 44.58 3.16
C ILE A 236 -27.24 43.63 1.96
N ILE A 237 -28.21 43.79 1.08
CA ILE A 237 -28.33 43.00 -0.15
C ILE A 237 -27.15 43.32 -1.07
N SER A 238 -26.78 44.59 -1.17
CA SER A 238 -25.60 45.01 -1.96
C SER A 238 -24.29 44.40 -1.40
N GLU A 239 -24.14 44.35 -0.09
CA GLU A 239 -22.98 43.76 0.58
C GLU A 239 -22.92 42.24 0.33
N ILE A 240 -24.03 41.51 0.49
CA ILE A 240 -24.10 40.07 0.22
C ILE A 240 -23.80 39.79 -1.26
N ASN A 241 -24.34 40.60 -2.18
CA ASN A 241 -24.07 40.48 -3.62
C ASN A 241 -22.60 40.74 -3.93
N THR A 242 -21.98 41.67 -3.24
CA THR A 242 -20.55 41.97 -3.39
C THR A 242 -19.69 40.77 -2.91
N ILE A 243 -20.01 40.20 -1.72
CA ILE A 243 -19.30 39.03 -1.19
C ILE A 243 -19.47 37.83 -2.15
N THR A 244 -20.68 37.58 -2.65
CA THR A 244 -20.96 36.50 -3.56
C THR A 244 -20.21 36.66 -4.89
N SER A 245 -20.14 37.89 -5.38
CA SER A 245 -19.36 38.24 -6.61
C SER A 245 -17.86 38.00 -6.39
N ASN A 246 -17.33 38.46 -5.25
CA ASN A 246 -15.93 38.25 -4.91
C ASN A 246 -15.58 36.76 -4.78
N LEU A 247 -16.43 35.98 -4.08
CA LEU A 247 -16.24 34.54 -3.97
C LEU A 247 -16.28 33.83 -5.32
N SER A 248 -17.21 34.24 -6.20
CA SER A 248 -17.28 33.73 -7.58
C SER A 248 -16.01 34.03 -8.37
N ASN A 249 -15.46 35.23 -8.21
CA ASN A 249 -14.20 35.63 -8.83
C ASN A 249 -13.02 34.82 -8.27
N ASP A 250 -12.97 34.61 -6.94
CA ASP A 250 -11.92 33.80 -6.31
C ASP A 250 -11.96 32.36 -6.80
N ILE A 251 -13.16 31.76 -6.92
CA ILE A 251 -13.32 30.43 -7.49
C ILE A 251 -12.83 30.39 -8.95
N SER A 252 -13.12 31.44 -9.74
CA SER A 252 -12.63 31.54 -11.12
C SER A 252 -11.10 31.59 -11.16
N LEU A 253 -10.48 32.41 -10.31
CA LEU A 253 -9.01 32.54 -10.22
C LEU A 253 -8.35 31.22 -9.76
N ILE A 254 -8.98 30.52 -8.82
CA ILE A 254 -8.52 29.19 -8.40
C ILE A 254 -8.58 28.19 -9.56
N ASN A 255 -9.69 28.19 -10.32
CA ASN A 255 -9.84 27.30 -11.48
C ASN A 255 -8.84 27.64 -12.61
N GLU A 256 -8.57 28.91 -12.86
CA GLU A 256 -7.51 29.34 -13.79
C GLU A 256 -6.13 28.86 -13.32
N SER A 257 -5.85 29.02 -12.02
CA SER A 257 -4.59 28.55 -11.43
C SER A 257 -4.42 27.03 -11.56
N ILE A 258 -5.48 26.27 -11.32
CA ILE A 258 -5.49 24.82 -11.50
C ILE A 258 -5.22 24.46 -12.97
N SER A 259 -5.86 25.18 -13.91
CA SER A 259 -5.66 24.93 -15.35
C SER A 259 -4.20 25.21 -15.77
N MET A 260 -3.60 26.30 -15.27
CA MET A 260 -2.19 26.60 -15.54
C MET A 260 -1.25 25.54 -14.96
N ILE A 261 -1.54 25.04 -13.75
CA ILE A 261 -0.75 23.97 -13.14
C ILE A 261 -0.84 22.69 -13.98
N LEU A 262 -2.03 22.34 -14.45
CA LEU A 262 -2.23 21.16 -15.31
C LEU A 262 -1.48 21.30 -16.63
N GLU A 263 -1.49 22.48 -17.23
CA GLU A 263 -0.73 22.77 -18.45
C GLU A 263 0.80 22.67 -18.20
N GLN A 264 1.29 23.20 -17.07
CA GLN A 264 2.69 23.06 -16.70
C GLN A 264 3.09 21.58 -16.47
N ILE A 265 2.21 20.80 -15.84
CA ILE A 265 2.43 19.36 -15.68
C ILE A 265 2.49 18.67 -17.05
N ASP A 266 1.61 19.03 -17.98
CA ASP A 266 1.61 18.45 -19.32
C ASP A 266 2.88 18.83 -20.12
N ILE A 267 3.36 20.08 -20.00
CA ILE A 267 4.63 20.52 -20.57
C ILE A 267 5.80 19.74 -19.99
N LEU A 268 5.87 19.63 -18.66
CA LEU A 268 6.92 18.86 -17.97
C LEU A 268 6.93 17.40 -18.38
N ASN A 269 5.77 16.78 -18.54
CA ASN A 269 5.66 15.42 -19.02
C ASN A 269 6.18 15.28 -20.46
N LYS A 270 5.87 16.23 -21.34
CA LYS A 270 6.37 16.26 -22.73
C LYS A 270 7.88 16.49 -22.80
N GLU A 271 8.42 17.35 -21.94
CA GLU A 271 9.86 17.56 -21.82
C GLU A 271 10.59 16.32 -21.31
N LEU A 272 9.99 15.63 -20.31
CA LEU A 272 10.50 14.38 -19.78
C LEU A 272 10.54 13.29 -20.86
N ASP A 273 9.47 13.19 -21.67
CA ASP A 273 9.41 12.26 -22.79
C ASP A 273 10.48 12.58 -23.85
N GLN A 274 10.75 13.85 -24.10
CA GLN A 274 11.81 14.28 -25.04
C GLN A 274 13.21 13.96 -24.52
N ILE A 275 13.45 14.13 -23.21
CA ILE A 275 14.73 13.77 -22.58
C ILE A 275 14.97 12.26 -22.66
N SER A 276 13.88 11.46 -22.58
CA SER A 276 13.95 10.01 -22.69
C SER A 276 14.27 9.51 -24.11
N ILE A 277 14.07 10.35 -25.14
CA ILE A 277 14.16 9.95 -26.57
C ILE A 277 15.50 10.39 -27.21
N THR A 278 16.27 11.30 -26.60
CA THR A 278 17.55 11.70 -27.18
C THR A 278 18.65 10.70 -26.85
N PRO A 279 19.06 9.79 -27.77
CA PRO A 279 20.26 9.00 -27.57
C PRO A 279 21.45 9.95 -27.54
N ILE A 280 22.30 9.81 -26.53
CA ILE A 280 23.61 10.47 -26.55
C ILE A 280 24.40 9.80 -27.68
N ASP A 281 24.58 10.54 -28.77
CA ASP A 281 25.45 10.14 -29.87
C ASP A 281 26.90 10.23 -29.39
N LEU A 282 27.45 9.08 -28.98
CA LEU A 282 28.81 8.95 -28.45
C LEU A 282 29.88 8.82 -29.54
N ASP A 283 29.52 9.00 -30.81
CA ASP A 283 30.49 8.88 -31.94
C ASP A 283 31.28 10.17 -32.23
N ASN A 284 31.22 11.20 -31.38
CA ASN A 284 31.97 12.43 -31.53
C ASN A 284 32.71 12.86 -30.24
N LEU A 285 33.47 11.94 -29.65
CA LEU A 285 34.51 12.28 -28.67
C LEU A 285 35.81 11.54 -29.02
#